data_e6083eba27133706fd87e4e946b4372b
#
_entry.id   e6083eba27133706fd87e4e946b4372b
#
_cell.length_a   1.000
_cell.length_b   1.000
_cell.length_c   1.000
_cell.angle_alpha   90.00
_cell.angle_beta   90.00
_cell.angle_gamma   90.00
#
_symmetry.space_group_name_H-M   'P 1'
#
loop_
_entity.id
_entity.type
_entity.pdbx_description
1 polymer ?
#
loop_
_entity_poly.entity_id
_entity_poly.type
_entity_poly.pdbx_seq_one_letter_code
_entity_poly.pdbx_strand_id
1 'polypeptide(L)'
;QQVSSAASDVYKRQHFTLLVAVLLSAQCTDIRVNQVTPDLFALADNPFDMAKVKTSEIKKIIRPCGLSPKKSKAISELSKILCNKYDGVVPESFDALEELPGVGHKTASVVMSQGFNHPAFPVDTHIHRLAQRWRLSKGKNVKQTERDLKKGFPEKDWNKLHLQIIFYGREY
;
A
#
# COMPACT_ATOMS: atom_id res chain seq x y z
N GLN A 1 -7.37 11.68 -26.65
CA GLN A 1 -6.84 10.34 -26.99
C GLN A 1 -7.61 9.33 -26.17
N GLN A 2 -8.43 8.49 -26.82
CA GLN A 2 -9.05 7.35 -26.15
C GLN A 2 -7.94 6.34 -25.82
N VAL A 3 -7.65 6.20 -24.52
CA VAL A 3 -6.88 5.07 -24.02
C VAL A 3 -7.67 3.81 -24.39
N SER A 4 -7.04 2.83 -25.03
CA SER A 4 -7.73 1.59 -25.39
C SER A 4 -8.29 0.94 -24.12
N SER A 5 -9.46 0.29 -24.20
CA SER A 5 -10.07 -0.38 -23.04
C SER A 5 -9.12 -1.35 -22.34
N ALA A 6 -8.30 -2.07 -23.12
CA ALA A 6 -7.27 -2.98 -22.60
C ALA A 6 -6.20 -2.26 -21.76
N ALA A 7 -5.72 -1.08 -22.18
CA ALA A 7 -4.76 -0.31 -21.40
C ALA A 7 -5.38 0.23 -20.11
N SER A 8 -6.65 0.63 -20.14
CA SER A 8 -7.40 1.03 -18.95
C SER A 8 -7.56 -0.14 -17.97
N ASP A 9 -7.84 -1.35 -18.43
CA ASP A 9 -8.00 -2.52 -17.59
C ASP A 9 -6.66 -2.95 -16.95
N VAL A 10 -5.57 -2.89 -17.70
CA VAL A 10 -4.21 -3.14 -17.15
C VAL A 10 -3.89 -2.14 -16.04
N TYR A 11 -4.16 -0.86 -16.25
CA TYR A 11 -3.94 0.19 -15.26
C TYR A 11 -4.75 -0.04 -13.97
N LYS A 12 -6.04 -0.37 -14.10
CA LYS A 12 -6.91 -0.69 -12.97
C LYS A 12 -6.41 -1.90 -12.16
N ARG A 13 -5.94 -2.95 -12.86
CA ARG A 13 -5.36 -4.14 -12.22
C ARG A 13 -4.09 -3.80 -11.45
N GLN A 14 -3.22 -2.95 -12.01
CA GLN A 14 -1.98 -2.53 -11.34
C GLN A 14 -2.25 -1.81 -10.01
N HIS A 15 -3.26 -0.93 -9.94
CA HIS A 15 -3.62 -0.26 -8.69
C HIS A 15 -4.17 -1.24 -7.64
N PHE A 16 -4.98 -2.21 -8.07
CA PHE A 16 -5.51 -3.23 -7.16
C PHE A 16 -4.41 -4.14 -6.62
N THR A 17 -3.54 -4.66 -7.48
CA THR A 17 -2.44 -5.53 -7.05
C THR A 17 -1.44 -4.78 -6.16
N LEU A 18 -1.17 -3.50 -6.45
CA LEU A 18 -0.37 -2.64 -5.58
C LEU A 18 -1.02 -2.48 -4.20
N LEU A 19 -2.31 -2.15 -4.13
CA LEU A 19 -3.04 -1.99 -2.87
C LEU A 19 -2.95 -3.26 -2.02
N VAL A 20 -3.19 -4.42 -2.61
CA VAL A 20 -3.11 -5.72 -1.91
C VAL A 20 -1.68 -6.01 -1.46
N ALA A 21 -0.68 -5.79 -2.31
CA ALA A 21 0.73 -6.01 -1.97
C ALA A 21 1.17 -5.12 -0.80
N VAL A 22 0.79 -3.83 -0.81
CA VAL A 22 1.11 -2.89 0.27
C VAL A 22 0.39 -3.27 1.57
N LEU A 23 -0.87 -3.72 1.51
CA LEU A 23 -1.58 -4.25 2.67
C LEU A 23 -0.84 -5.47 3.25
N LEU A 24 -0.38 -6.38 2.40
CA LEU A 24 0.38 -7.55 2.83
C LEU A 24 1.72 -7.18 3.48
N SER A 25 2.36 -6.10 3.04
CA SER A 25 3.65 -5.64 3.58
C SER A 25 3.57 -5.11 5.01
N ALA A 26 2.38 -4.83 5.53
CA ALA A 26 2.21 -4.41 6.93
C ALA A 26 2.73 -5.50 7.89
N GLN A 27 3.76 -5.18 8.70
CA GLN A 27 4.44 -6.11 9.61
C GLN A 27 4.93 -7.40 8.90
N CYS A 28 5.42 -7.25 7.66
CA CYS A 28 5.94 -8.34 6.86
C CYS A 28 7.11 -7.85 6.02
N THR A 29 8.05 -8.74 5.72
CA THR A 29 9.19 -8.43 4.83
C THR A 29 8.77 -8.46 3.37
N ASP A 30 9.41 -7.63 2.54
CA ASP A 30 9.16 -7.61 1.09
C ASP A 30 9.43 -8.98 0.45
N ILE A 31 10.44 -9.72 0.95
CA ILE A 31 10.76 -11.07 0.47
C ILE A 31 9.55 -11.99 0.60
N ARG A 32 8.89 -12.00 1.77
CA ARG A 32 7.70 -12.84 1.99
C ARG A 32 6.50 -12.38 1.15
N VAL A 33 6.31 -11.07 0.99
CA VAL A 33 5.26 -10.55 0.11
C VAL A 33 5.50 -11.00 -1.32
N ASN A 34 6.73 -10.88 -1.82
CA ASN A 34 7.10 -11.29 -3.17
C ASN A 34 6.99 -12.80 -3.39
N GLN A 35 7.10 -13.61 -2.34
CA GLN A 35 6.88 -15.06 -2.43
C GLN A 35 5.42 -15.44 -2.61
N VAL A 36 4.47 -14.71 -2.03
CA VAL A 36 3.04 -15.08 -2.04
C VAL A 36 2.23 -14.37 -3.11
N THR A 37 2.65 -13.21 -3.56
CA THR A 37 1.90 -12.40 -4.54
C THR A 37 1.74 -13.07 -5.90
N PRO A 38 2.70 -13.81 -6.46
CA PRO A 38 2.50 -14.52 -7.72
C PRO A 38 1.32 -15.52 -7.65
N ASP A 39 1.26 -16.33 -6.62
CA ASP A 39 0.19 -17.31 -6.44
C ASP A 39 -1.15 -16.64 -6.16
N LEU A 40 -1.15 -15.58 -5.34
CA LEU A 40 -2.35 -14.83 -5.01
C LEU A 40 -2.94 -14.15 -6.25
N PHE A 41 -2.12 -13.51 -7.08
CA PHE A 41 -2.57 -12.80 -8.26
C PHE A 41 -2.81 -13.72 -9.48
N ALA A 42 -2.24 -14.93 -9.48
CA ALA A 42 -2.66 -15.97 -10.41
C ALA A 42 -4.08 -16.47 -10.10
N LEU A 43 -4.49 -16.45 -8.83
CA LEU A 43 -5.84 -16.80 -8.41
C LEU A 43 -6.83 -15.67 -8.74
N ALA A 44 -6.49 -14.42 -8.44
CA ALA A 44 -7.29 -13.23 -8.74
C ALA A 44 -6.43 -11.96 -8.70
N ASP A 45 -6.39 -11.19 -9.79
CA ASP A 45 -5.62 -9.96 -9.94
C ASP A 45 -6.47 -8.68 -10.03
N ASN A 46 -7.78 -8.83 -9.77
CA ASN A 46 -8.76 -7.74 -9.82
C ASN A 46 -9.81 -7.90 -8.71
N PRO A 47 -10.51 -6.83 -8.32
CA PRO A 47 -11.48 -6.88 -7.22
C PRO A 47 -12.64 -7.83 -7.47
N PHE A 48 -13.14 -7.93 -8.71
CA PHE A 48 -14.31 -8.74 -9.04
C PHE A 48 -14.05 -10.23 -8.84
N ASP A 49 -12.90 -10.70 -9.26
CA ASP A 49 -12.52 -12.10 -9.08
C ASP A 49 -12.10 -12.37 -7.63
N MET A 50 -11.31 -11.46 -7.02
CA MET A 50 -10.90 -11.60 -5.62
C MET A 50 -12.08 -11.64 -4.66
N ALA A 51 -13.15 -10.89 -4.92
CA ALA A 51 -14.37 -10.89 -4.10
C ALA A 51 -15.10 -12.25 -4.09
N LYS A 52 -14.89 -13.09 -5.12
CA LYS A 52 -15.46 -14.44 -5.25
C LYS A 52 -14.60 -15.52 -4.58
N VAL A 53 -13.32 -15.23 -4.33
CA VAL A 53 -12.42 -16.19 -3.70
C VAL A 53 -12.80 -16.39 -2.23
N LYS A 54 -12.78 -17.64 -1.78
CA LYS A 54 -13.02 -17.96 -0.37
C LYS A 54 -11.89 -17.38 0.48
N THR A 55 -12.24 -16.70 1.57
CA THR A 55 -11.27 -16.11 2.50
C THR A 55 -10.26 -17.16 3.03
N SER A 56 -10.67 -18.42 3.15
CA SER A 56 -9.81 -19.53 3.54
C SER A 56 -8.70 -19.83 2.51
N GLU A 57 -8.96 -19.66 1.23
CA GLU A 57 -7.97 -19.85 0.15
C GLU A 57 -6.97 -18.70 0.16
N ILE A 58 -7.45 -17.45 0.24
CA ILE A 58 -6.57 -16.28 0.42
C ILE A 58 -5.67 -16.48 1.63
N LYS A 59 -6.25 -16.86 2.78
CA LYS A 59 -5.51 -17.11 4.03
C LYS A 59 -4.43 -18.17 3.87
N LYS A 60 -4.69 -19.24 3.15
CA LYS A 60 -3.73 -20.31 2.90
C LYS A 60 -2.52 -19.81 2.14
N ILE A 61 -2.74 -19.04 1.07
CA ILE A 61 -1.67 -18.49 0.22
C ILE A 61 -0.82 -17.47 1.00
N ILE A 62 -1.46 -16.52 1.69
CA ILE A 62 -0.75 -15.42 2.37
C ILE A 62 -0.21 -15.77 3.75
N ARG A 63 -0.31 -17.03 4.17
CA ARG A 63 0.15 -17.49 5.49
C ARG A 63 1.58 -17.07 5.85
N PRO A 64 2.56 -17.08 4.92
CA PRO A 64 3.93 -16.64 5.21
C PRO A 64 4.04 -15.16 5.61
N CYS A 65 3.10 -14.31 5.23
CA CYS A 65 3.12 -12.89 5.53
C CYS A 65 2.74 -12.54 6.98
N GLY A 66 2.34 -13.52 7.80
CA GLY A 66 1.83 -13.26 9.15
C GLY A 66 0.47 -12.55 9.15
N LEU A 67 -0.19 -12.54 10.30
CA LEU A 67 -1.54 -11.94 10.46
C LEU A 67 -2.54 -12.39 9.38
N SER A 68 -2.32 -13.57 8.80
CA SER A 68 -3.08 -14.07 7.65
C SER A 68 -4.60 -14.12 7.86
N PRO A 69 -5.16 -14.39 9.07
CA PRO A 69 -6.60 -14.31 9.29
C PRO A 69 -7.15 -12.90 9.10
N LYS A 70 -6.48 -11.88 9.65
CA LYS A 70 -6.89 -10.48 9.52
C LYS A 70 -6.71 -9.96 8.10
N LYS A 71 -5.55 -10.26 7.48
CA LYS A 71 -5.22 -9.82 6.13
C LYS A 71 -6.14 -10.45 5.08
N SER A 72 -6.42 -11.76 5.17
CA SER A 72 -7.33 -12.42 4.23
C SER A 72 -8.76 -11.89 4.30
N LYS A 73 -9.25 -11.64 5.51
CA LYS A 73 -10.55 -10.99 5.72
C LYS A 73 -10.56 -9.59 5.12
N ALA A 74 -9.53 -8.78 5.40
CA ALA A 74 -9.41 -7.44 4.84
C ALA A 74 -9.39 -7.44 3.31
N ILE A 75 -8.59 -8.30 2.67
CA ILE A 75 -8.53 -8.43 1.20
C ILE A 75 -9.90 -8.81 0.62
N SER A 76 -10.60 -9.77 1.21
CA SER A 76 -11.94 -10.16 0.76
C SER A 76 -12.95 -9.02 0.89
N GLU A 77 -12.98 -8.34 2.03
CA GLU A 77 -13.92 -7.25 2.31
C GLU A 77 -13.63 -6.00 1.45
N LEU A 78 -12.36 -5.57 1.35
CA LEU A 78 -12.02 -4.42 0.50
C LEU A 78 -12.34 -4.68 -0.98
N SER A 79 -12.16 -5.91 -1.47
CA SER A 79 -12.51 -6.27 -2.83
C SER A 79 -14.01 -6.13 -3.10
N LYS A 80 -14.86 -6.56 -2.15
CA LYS A 80 -16.31 -6.37 -2.23
C LYS A 80 -16.70 -4.88 -2.20
N ILE A 81 -16.05 -4.09 -1.34
CA ILE A 81 -16.31 -2.65 -1.27
C ILE A 81 -15.90 -1.97 -2.58
N LEU A 82 -14.73 -2.33 -3.14
CA LEU A 82 -14.30 -1.79 -4.43
C LEU A 82 -15.30 -2.12 -5.55
N CYS A 83 -15.82 -3.35 -5.59
CA CYS A 83 -16.86 -3.71 -6.56
C CYS A 83 -18.14 -2.90 -6.39
N ASN A 84 -18.63 -2.78 -5.16
CA ASN A 84 -19.96 -2.22 -4.89
C ASN A 84 -19.98 -0.68 -4.88
N LYS A 85 -18.92 -0.04 -4.39
CA LYS A 85 -18.86 1.42 -4.19
C LYS A 85 -18.06 2.14 -5.27
N TYR A 86 -17.09 1.45 -5.88
CA TYR A 86 -16.10 2.07 -6.78
C TYR A 86 -16.00 1.39 -8.15
N ASP A 87 -16.96 0.55 -8.51
CA ASP A 87 -16.99 -0.16 -9.80
C ASP A 87 -15.68 -0.89 -10.13
N GLY A 88 -15.09 -1.53 -9.11
CA GLY A 88 -13.82 -2.26 -9.23
C GLY A 88 -12.58 -1.37 -9.39
N VAL A 89 -12.69 -0.07 -9.20
CA VAL A 89 -11.56 0.88 -9.31
C VAL A 89 -11.05 1.24 -7.93
N VAL A 90 -9.71 1.26 -7.77
CA VAL A 90 -9.08 1.77 -6.54
C VAL A 90 -9.24 3.30 -6.52
N PRO A 91 -9.83 3.89 -5.48
CA PRO A 91 -10.06 5.33 -5.43
C PRO A 91 -8.76 6.11 -5.25
N GLU A 92 -8.59 7.19 -6.02
CA GLU A 92 -7.50 8.16 -5.88
C GLU A 92 -7.85 9.20 -4.79
N SER A 93 -7.97 8.72 -3.55
CA SER A 93 -8.31 9.56 -2.39
C SER A 93 -7.78 8.93 -1.10
N PHE A 94 -7.06 9.71 -0.29
CA PHE A 94 -6.58 9.25 1.02
C PHE A 94 -7.74 8.80 1.92
N ASP A 95 -8.78 9.61 2.04
CA ASP A 95 -9.92 9.31 2.91
C ASP A 95 -10.63 8.04 2.46
N ALA A 96 -10.88 7.91 1.16
CA ALA A 96 -11.54 6.72 0.60
C ALA A 96 -10.68 5.44 0.77
N LEU A 97 -9.36 5.55 0.64
CA LEU A 97 -8.45 4.43 0.87
C LEU A 97 -8.40 4.04 2.35
N GLU A 98 -8.35 5.01 3.26
CA GLU A 98 -8.30 4.77 4.71
C GLU A 98 -9.61 4.18 5.27
N GLU A 99 -10.74 4.35 4.57
CA GLU A 99 -11.99 3.67 4.89
C GLU A 99 -11.99 2.17 4.55
N LEU A 100 -11.07 1.72 3.68
CA LEU A 100 -11.00 0.31 3.30
C LEU A 100 -10.43 -0.56 4.43
N PRO A 101 -11.00 -1.75 4.66
CA PRO A 101 -10.49 -2.69 5.66
C PRO A 101 -9.01 -3.01 5.48
N GLY A 102 -8.24 -2.88 6.54
CA GLY A 102 -6.80 -3.18 6.54
C GLY A 102 -5.91 -2.11 5.92
N VAL A 103 -6.48 -0.99 5.47
CA VAL A 103 -5.75 0.14 4.90
C VAL A 103 -5.63 1.25 5.94
N GLY A 104 -4.43 1.44 6.48
CA GLY A 104 -4.12 2.58 7.34
C GLY A 104 -3.48 3.72 6.57
N HIS A 105 -3.20 4.84 7.26
CA HIS A 105 -2.61 6.04 6.69
C HIS A 105 -1.32 5.77 5.88
N LYS A 106 -0.41 4.94 6.41
CA LYS A 106 0.82 4.57 5.71
C LYS A 106 0.53 3.81 4.42
N THR A 107 -0.37 2.83 4.45
CA THR A 107 -0.75 2.05 3.27
C THR A 107 -1.38 2.95 2.21
N ALA A 108 -2.31 3.81 2.59
CA ALA A 108 -2.92 4.80 1.70
C ALA A 108 -1.87 5.73 1.08
N SER A 109 -0.93 6.23 1.88
CA SER A 109 0.16 7.10 1.41
C SER A 109 1.06 6.41 0.38
N VAL A 110 1.40 5.13 0.58
CA VAL A 110 2.19 4.36 -0.40
C VAL A 110 1.41 4.15 -1.69
N VAL A 111 0.13 3.79 -1.61
CA VAL A 111 -0.73 3.60 -2.80
C VAL A 111 -0.88 4.91 -3.57
N MET A 112 -1.13 6.04 -2.89
CA MET A 112 -1.23 7.35 -3.51
C MET A 112 0.07 7.78 -4.18
N SER A 113 1.21 7.56 -3.52
CA SER A 113 2.52 7.90 -4.03
C SER A 113 2.93 7.03 -5.22
N GLN A 114 2.88 5.71 -5.07
CA GLN A 114 3.40 4.78 -6.08
C GLN A 114 2.38 4.43 -7.16
N GLY A 115 1.10 4.37 -6.82
CA GLY A 115 0.04 4.06 -7.78
C GLY A 115 -0.40 5.26 -8.59
N PHE A 116 -0.61 6.40 -7.93
CA PHE A 116 -1.18 7.60 -8.55
C PHE A 116 -0.17 8.74 -8.73
N ASN A 117 1.09 8.52 -8.38
CA ASN A 117 2.16 9.54 -8.41
C ASN A 117 1.80 10.81 -7.63
N HIS A 118 0.92 10.69 -6.64
CA HIS A 118 0.53 11.79 -5.76
C HIS A 118 1.65 12.08 -4.75
N PRO A 119 2.01 13.35 -4.49
CA PRO A 119 3.04 13.68 -3.49
C PRO A 119 2.63 13.17 -2.12
N ALA A 120 3.42 12.26 -1.55
CA ALA A 120 3.23 11.73 -0.21
C ALA A 120 4.57 11.41 0.44
N PHE A 121 4.61 11.44 1.76
CA PHE A 121 5.79 11.07 2.54
C PHE A 121 5.43 9.97 3.53
N PRO A 122 5.25 8.72 3.07
CA PRO A 122 4.95 7.59 3.95
C PRO A 122 6.08 7.39 4.94
N VAL A 123 5.80 7.45 6.24
CA VAL A 123 6.80 7.28 7.29
C VAL A 123 6.68 5.90 7.91
N ASP A 124 7.72 5.09 7.72
CA ASP A 124 7.88 3.80 8.39
C ASP A 124 8.83 3.90 9.61
N THR A 125 9.12 2.78 10.24
CA THR A 125 10.01 2.71 11.39
C THR A 125 11.44 3.13 11.06
N HIS A 126 11.93 2.88 9.84
CA HIS A 126 13.27 3.29 9.39
C HIS A 126 13.34 4.79 9.22
N ILE A 127 12.38 5.37 8.49
CA ILE A 127 12.30 6.84 8.30
C ILE A 127 12.13 7.53 9.65
N HIS A 128 11.25 7.03 10.51
CA HIS A 128 11.03 7.60 11.83
C HIS A 128 12.32 7.64 12.66
N ARG A 129 13.05 6.51 12.72
CA ARG A 129 14.32 6.39 13.42
C ARG A 129 15.39 7.33 12.85
N LEU A 130 15.54 7.36 11.52
CA LEU A 130 16.56 8.20 10.86
C LEU A 130 16.25 9.69 10.99
N ALA A 131 14.98 10.08 10.86
CA ALA A 131 14.57 11.47 11.04
C ALA A 131 14.91 12.00 12.44
N GLN A 132 14.81 11.15 13.48
CA GLN A 132 15.27 11.49 14.82
C GLN A 132 16.79 11.61 14.90
N ARG A 133 17.53 10.63 14.38
CA ARG A 133 19.00 10.62 14.38
C ARG A 133 19.58 11.84 13.65
N TRP A 134 18.99 12.21 12.53
CA TRP A 134 19.40 13.36 11.73
C TRP A 134 18.83 14.69 12.22
N ARG A 135 18.07 14.67 13.33
CA ARG A 135 17.44 15.85 13.94
C ARG A 135 16.48 16.60 12.98
N LEU A 136 15.91 15.89 12.03
CA LEU A 136 14.89 16.40 11.11
C LEU A 136 13.51 16.45 11.76
N SER A 137 13.32 15.66 12.83
CA SER A 137 12.10 15.65 13.62
C SER A 137 12.41 15.39 15.09
N LYS A 138 11.58 15.94 15.98
CA LYS A 138 11.62 15.63 17.41
C LYS A 138 11.14 14.20 17.72
N GLY A 139 10.54 13.52 16.76
CA GLY A 139 10.24 12.11 16.81
C GLY A 139 9.25 11.67 17.89
N LYS A 140 8.30 12.53 18.30
CA LYS A 140 7.29 12.15 19.31
C LYS A 140 6.43 10.97 18.84
N ASN A 141 6.07 10.96 17.57
CA ASN A 141 5.34 9.89 16.90
C ASN A 141 5.50 10.02 15.38
N VAL A 142 5.04 8.98 14.65
CA VAL A 142 5.13 8.92 13.19
C VAL A 142 4.41 10.09 12.50
N LYS A 143 3.25 10.51 12.99
CA LYS A 143 2.49 11.65 12.44
C LYS A 143 3.26 12.97 12.57
N GLN A 144 3.96 13.16 13.69
CA GLN A 144 4.82 14.34 13.86
C GLN A 144 6.00 14.30 12.90
N THR A 145 6.65 13.15 12.77
CA THR A 145 7.77 12.95 11.84
C THR A 145 7.36 13.24 10.41
N GLU A 146 6.21 12.73 9.96
CA GLU A 146 5.68 13.02 8.61
C GLU A 146 5.48 14.53 8.40
N ARG A 147 4.86 15.21 9.35
CA ARG A 147 4.65 16.67 9.26
C ARG A 147 5.95 17.45 9.21
N ASP A 148 6.94 17.06 10.02
CA ASP A 148 8.23 17.75 10.07
C ASP A 148 9.00 17.55 8.77
N LEU A 149 9.00 16.34 8.20
CA LEU A 149 9.65 16.04 6.92
C LEU A 149 8.96 16.78 5.76
N LYS A 150 7.62 16.80 5.72
CA LYS A 150 6.86 17.55 4.72
C LYS A 150 7.12 19.06 4.78
N LYS A 151 7.39 19.61 5.96
CA LYS A 151 7.77 21.01 6.10
C LYS A 151 9.22 21.27 5.69
N GLY A 152 10.11 20.31 5.91
CA GLY A 152 11.54 20.44 5.68
C GLY A 152 11.96 20.25 4.22
N PHE A 153 11.14 19.59 3.40
CA PHE A 153 11.47 19.27 2.01
C PHE A 153 10.38 19.72 1.03
N PRO A 154 10.78 20.15 -0.19
CA PRO A 154 9.82 20.49 -1.24
C PRO A 154 8.91 19.31 -1.60
N GLU A 155 7.64 19.58 -1.85
CA GLU A 155 6.63 18.56 -2.17
C GLU A 155 7.01 17.69 -3.36
N LYS A 156 7.60 18.27 -4.40
CA LYS A 156 8.09 17.56 -5.59
C LYS A 156 9.10 16.46 -5.30
N ASP A 157 9.79 16.53 -4.16
CA ASP A 157 10.85 15.60 -3.79
C ASP A 157 10.38 14.50 -2.83
N TRP A 158 9.17 14.58 -2.27
CA TRP A 158 8.70 13.65 -1.24
C TRP A 158 8.71 12.19 -1.69
N ASN A 159 8.17 11.90 -2.88
CA ASN A 159 8.11 10.53 -3.41
C ASN A 159 9.49 9.91 -3.62
N LYS A 160 10.47 10.71 -4.01
CA LYS A 160 11.85 10.27 -4.20
C LYS A 160 12.58 10.11 -2.86
N LEU A 161 12.47 11.12 -2.00
CA LEU A 161 13.19 11.16 -0.71
C LEU A 161 12.78 10.03 0.22
N HIS A 162 11.49 9.75 0.36
CA HIS A 162 11.06 8.68 1.26
C HIS A 162 11.62 7.32 0.84
N LEU A 163 11.71 7.02 -0.47
CA LEU A 163 12.32 5.79 -0.97
C LEU A 163 13.83 5.76 -0.67
N GLN A 164 14.54 6.86 -0.90
CA GLN A 164 15.97 6.95 -0.63
C GLN A 164 16.27 6.74 0.86
N ILE A 165 15.47 7.33 1.75
CA ILE A 165 15.65 7.18 3.20
C ILE A 165 15.32 5.74 3.64
N ILE A 166 14.31 5.11 3.08
CA ILE A 166 14.00 3.70 3.37
C ILE A 166 15.16 2.79 2.97
N PHE A 167 15.67 2.94 1.74
CA PHE A 167 16.80 2.12 1.28
C PHE A 167 18.03 2.29 2.17
N TYR A 168 18.39 3.54 2.48
CA TYR A 168 19.47 3.82 3.41
C TYR A 168 19.23 3.19 4.79
N GLY A 169 18.03 3.32 5.33
CA GLY A 169 17.69 2.81 6.66
C GLY A 169 17.60 1.29 6.78
N ARG A 170 17.57 0.58 5.66
CA ARG A 170 17.63 -0.90 5.61
C ARG A 170 19.07 -1.41 5.62
N GLU A 171 20.00 -0.61 5.16
CA GLU A 171 21.43 -0.95 5.13
C GLU A 171 22.15 -0.58 6.44
N TYR A 172 21.68 0.45 7.15
CA TYR A 172 22.26 1.02 8.36
C TYR A 172 21.23 1.18 9.50
#